data_143086e817f48a3e3267ea99ab83fddf
#
_entry.id   143086e817f48a3e3267ea99ab83fddf
#
_cell.length_a   1.000
_cell.length_b   1.000
_cell.length_c   1.000
_cell.angle_alpha   90.00
_cell.angle_beta   90.00
_cell.angle_gamma   90.00
#
_symmetry.space_group_name_H-M   'P 1'
#
loop_
_entity.id
_entity.type
_entity.pdbx_description
1 polymer ?
#
loop_
_entity_poly.entity_id
_entity_poly.type
_entity_poly.pdbx_seq_one_letter_code
_entity_poly.pdbx_strand_id
1 'polypeptide(L)'
;MGVLEFQKLPVNTLVGADWKTFKGITQGQTIGKGYKTKYQLTKAICRLLSCLKPIQDRRYDKRLKNQAINMEPVFILGHWRSGTTFVHNVLAHDKHFGYTTTYQTVFPHMMMWGQPMFKKTMAWLMPDKRPTDNMELNVDLPQEEEFALSNMMPCSYYDFWFLPQNMLEYCDRFLTMKTATPEAVSYTHLTLPTT
;
A
#
# COMPACT_ATOMS: atom_id res chain seq x y z
N MET A 1 12.81 -14.11 14.52
CA MET A 1 11.91 -13.11 15.13
C MET A 1 10.97 -12.58 14.06
N GLY A 2 10.04 -13.32 13.56
CA GLY A 2 9.38 -12.98 12.31
C GLY A 2 7.92 -12.55 12.48
N VAL A 3 6.99 -13.42 12.12
CA VAL A 3 5.52 -13.15 12.02
C VAL A 3 4.92 -12.55 13.31
N LEU A 4 5.48 -12.84 14.48
CA LEU A 4 5.00 -12.33 15.78
C LEU A 4 5.17 -10.81 15.97
N GLU A 5 6.16 -10.17 15.33
CA GLU A 5 6.39 -8.72 15.52
C GLU A 5 5.39 -7.86 14.71
N PHE A 6 4.98 -8.29 13.53
CA PHE A 6 3.90 -7.62 12.79
C PHE A 6 2.56 -7.69 13.53
N GLN A 7 2.32 -8.77 14.28
CA GLN A 7 1.13 -8.87 15.12
C GLN A 7 1.15 -7.88 16.31
N LYS A 8 2.34 -7.49 16.76
CA LYS A 8 2.51 -6.52 17.87
C LYS A 8 2.28 -5.07 17.44
N LEU A 9 2.34 -4.75 16.15
CA LEU A 9 2.04 -3.38 15.70
C LEU A 9 0.62 -2.99 16.10
N PRO A 10 0.43 -1.79 16.64
CA PRO A 10 -0.89 -1.33 17.11
C PRO A 10 -1.85 -1.03 15.97
N VAL A 11 -1.36 -0.97 14.74
CA VAL A 11 -2.10 -0.66 13.52
C VAL A 11 -2.00 -1.78 12.50
N ASN A 12 -2.84 -1.73 11.47
CA ASN A 12 -2.85 -2.70 10.38
C ASN A 12 -2.35 -2.09 9.06
N THR A 13 -2.20 -2.92 8.02
CA THR A 13 -1.72 -2.54 6.68
C THR A 13 -2.51 -1.40 6.03
N LEU A 14 -3.80 -1.26 6.33
CA LEU A 14 -4.66 -0.18 5.85
C LEU A 14 -4.48 1.17 6.59
N VAL A 15 -3.46 1.32 7.42
CA VAL A 15 -3.26 2.53 8.26
C VAL A 15 -3.13 3.82 7.44
N GLY A 16 -2.68 3.73 6.19
CA GLY A 16 -2.54 4.88 5.29
C GLY A 16 -3.70 5.09 4.32
N ALA A 17 -4.71 4.23 4.35
CA ALA A 17 -5.89 4.36 3.50
C ALA A 17 -6.73 5.59 3.86
N ASP A 18 -7.40 6.16 2.87
CA ASP A 18 -8.42 7.16 3.15
C ASP A 18 -9.71 6.50 3.68
N TRP A 19 -10.61 7.33 4.22
CA TRP A 19 -11.84 6.84 4.83
C TRP A 19 -12.75 6.10 3.84
N LYS A 20 -12.78 6.52 2.59
CA LYS A 20 -13.58 5.88 1.54
C LYS A 20 -13.09 4.46 1.27
N THR A 21 -11.79 4.30 1.08
CA THR A 21 -11.13 2.99 0.86
C THR A 21 -11.29 2.09 2.08
N PHE A 22 -10.96 2.60 3.28
CA PHE A 22 -11.12 1.84 4.53
C PHE A 22 -12.56 1.34 4.72
N LYS A 23 -13.56 2.19 4.48
CA LYS A 23 -14.97 1.82 4.56
C LYS A 23 -15.33 0.78 3.51
N GLY A 24 -14.88 0.95 2.26
CA GLY A 24 -15.14 0.02 1.16
C GLY A 24 -14.66 -1.40 1.47
N ILE A 25 -13.46 -1.53 2.05
CA ILE A 25 -12.87 -2.84 2.41
C ILE A 25 -13.56 -3.45 3.64
N THR A 26 -13.93 -2.63 4.64
CA THR A 26 -14.39 -3.15 5.94
C THR A 26 -15.90 -3.20 6.11
N GLN A 27 -16.67 -2.62 5.20
CA GLN A 27 -18.13 -2.59 5.29
C GLN A 27 -18.71 -4.01 5.20
N GLY A 28 -19.57 -4.38 6.15
CA GLY A 28 -20.20 -5.70 6.22
C GLY A 28 -19.28 -6.80 6.78
N GLN A 29 -18.02 -6.48 7.11
CA GLN A 29 -17.06 -7.46 7.59
C GLN A 29 -17.13 -7.66 9.11
N THR A 30 -16.97 -8.91 9.53
CA THR A 30 -16.92 -9.26 10.96
C THR A 30 -15.48 -9.20 11.47
N ILE A 31 -15.23 -8.35 12.46
CA ILE A 31 -13.91 -8.22 13.08
C ILE A 31 -13.85 -9.04 14.38
N GLY A 32 -12.92 -9.99 14.43
CA GLY A 32 -12.70 -10.83 15.60
C GLY A 32 -12.42 -10.04 16.88
N LYS A 33 -12.86 -10.56 18.03
CA LYS A 33 -12.76 -9.85 19.33
C LYS A 33 -11.33 -9.37 19.63
N GLY A 34 -10.31 -10.19 19.38
CA GLY A 34 -8.89 -9.86 19.64
C GLY A 34 -8.32 -8.74 18.75
N TYR A 35 -8.98 -8.42 17.63
CA TYR A 35 -8.51 -7.41 16.69
C TYR A 35 -9.29 -6.09 16.75
N LYS A 36 -10.29 -5.98 17.61
CA LYS A 36 -11.17 -4.79 17.70
C LYS A 36 -10.38 -3.51 18.02
N THR A 37 -9.45 -3.55 18.95
CA THR A 37 -8.63 -2.38 19.32
C THR A 37 -7.78 -1.91 18.14
N LYS A 38 -7.10 -2.85 17.47
CA LYS A 38 -6.29 -2.57 16.29
C LYS A 38 -7.13 -1.99 15.13
N TYR A 39 -8.31 -2.55 14.91
CA TYR A 39 -9.28 -2.03 13.95
C TYR A 39 -9.72 -0.60 14.28
N GLN A 40 -10.09 -0.31 15.53
CA GLN A 40 -10.54 1.03 15.93
C GLN A 40 -9.44 2.07 15.82
N LEU A 41 -8.20 1.72 16.18
CA LEU A 41 -7.06 2.62 16.03
C LEU A 41 -6.77 2.90 14.54
N THR A 42 -6.70 1.87 13.71
CA THR A 42 -6.52 2.02 12.25
C THR A 42 -7.64 2.90 11.67
N LYS A 43 -8.89 2.64 12.03
CA LYS A 43 -10.06 3.44 11.64
C LYS A 43 -9.93 4.91 12.02
N ALA A 44 -9.47 5.21 13.24
CA ALA A 44 -9.28 6.58 13.70
C ALA A 44 -8.19 7.30 12.88
N ILE A 45 -7.08 6.61 12.62
CA ILE A 45 -5.98 7.16 11.80
C ILE A 45 -6.46 7.41 10.36
N CYS A 46 -7.15 6.47 9.72
CA CYS A 46 -7.70 6.66 8.37
C CYS A 46 -8.63 7.87 8.28
N ARG A 47 -9.46 8.10 9.31
CA ARG A 47 -10.31 9.31 9.38
C ARG A 47 -9.47 10.58 9.47
N LEU A 48 -8.46 10.59 10.35
CA LEU A 48 -7.56 11.73 10.49
C LEU A 48 -6.83 12.04 9.19
N LEU A 49 -6.26 11.03 8.54
CA LEU A 49 -5.57 11.19 7.25
C LEU A 49 -6.51 11.71 6.16
N SER A 50 -7.76 11.25 6.14
CA SER A 50 -8.77 11.76 5.21
C SER A 50 -9.08 13.24 5.40
N CYS A 51 -9.03 13.74 6.63
CA CYS A 51 -9.17 15.17 6.92
C CYS A 51 -7.96 15.98 6.47
N LEU A 52 -6.76 15.36 6.47
CA LEU A 52 -5.50 16.01 6.06
C LEU A 52 -5.25 15.93 4.54
N LYS A 53 -5.79 14.92 3.86
CA LYS A 53 -5.63 14.72 2.42
C LYS A 53 -5.90 15.97 1.58
N PRO A 54 -6.97 16.77 1.80
CA PRO A 54 -7.23 17.98 1.02
C PRO A 54 -6.11 19.03 1.10
N ILE A 55 -5.28 19.00 2.14
CA ILE A 55 -4.12 19.91 2.26
C ILE A 55 -3.07 19.53 1.22
N GLN A 56 -2.76 18.23 1.08
CA GLN A 56 -1.88 17.74 0.06
C GLN A 56 -2.42 18.04 -1.34
N ASP A 57 -3.69 17.69 -1.59
CA ASP A 57 -4.34 17.87 -2.90
C ASP A 57 -4.28 19.34 -3.33
N ARG A 58 -4.73 20.28 -2.47
CA ARG A 58 -4.69 21.72 -2.78
C ARG A 58 -3.28 22.25 -3.05
N ARG A 59 -2.26 21.71 -2.36
CA ARG A 59 -0.89 22.19 -2.47
C ARG A 59 -0.16 21.67 -3.70
N TYR A 60 -0.46 20.44 -4.11
CA TYR A 60 0.34 19.72 -5.11
C TYR A 60 -0.40 19.38 -6.40
N ASP A 61 -1.74 19.32 -6.43
CA ASP A 61 -2.53 18.95 -7.60
C ASP A 61 -2.19 19.75 -8.85
N LYS A 62 -2.08 21.08 -8.69
CA LYS A 62 -1.75 21.96 -9.81
C LYS A 62 -0.38 21.62 -10.42
N ARG A 63 0.59 21.29 -9.56
CA ARG A 63 1.96 20.93 -10.00
C ARG A 63 1.95 19.57 -10.69
N LEU A 64 1.25 18.60 -10.13
CA LEU A 64 1.14 17.25 -10.67
C LEU A 64 0.41 17.24 -12.02
N LYS A 65 -0.68 18.00 -12.18
CA LYS A 65 -1.41 18.10 -13.45
C LYS A 65 -0.60 18.71 -14.57
N ASN A 66 0.37 19.58 -14.24
CA ASN A 66 1.24 20.23 -15.21
C ASN A 66 2.56 19.48 -15.45
N GLN A 67 2.80 18.39 -14.72
CA GLN A 67 4.00 17.58 -14.87
C GLN A 67 3.85 16.63 -16.05
N ALA A 68 4.80 16.64 -16.97
CA ALA A 68 4.90 15.59 -17.97
C ALA A 68 5.24 14.25 -17.29
N ILE A 69 4.43 13.23 -17.57
CA ILE A 69 4.66 11.88 -17.07
C ILE A 69 5.37 11.09 -18.17
N ASN A 70 6.48 10.45 -17.82
CA ASN A 70 7.09 9.46 -18.72
C ASN A 70 6.12 8.27 -18.83
N MET A 71 5.68 7.98 -20.05
CA MET A 71 4.73 6.91 -20.35
C MET A 71 5.44 5.58 -20.67
N GLU A 72 6.73 5.47 -20.39
CA GLU A 72 7.52 4.26 -20.60
C GLU A 72 7.93 3.62 -19.25
N PRO A 73 6.98 3.08 -18.49
CA PRO A 73 7.30 2.42 -17.21
C PRO A 73 8.03 1.11 -17.46
N VAL A 74 8.95 0.77 -16.57
CA VAL A 74 9.62 -0.54 -16.54
C VAL A 74 8.91 -1.44 -15.55
N PHE A 75 8.42 -2.59 -15.99
CA PHE A 75 7.74 -3.57 -15.16
C PHE A 75 8.65 -4.73 -14.78
N ILE A 76 8.74 -5.06 -13.51
CA ILE A 76 9.46 -6.22 -12.98
C ILE A 76 8.41 -7.30 -12.69
N LEU A 77 8.26 -8.24 -13.63
CA LEU A 77 7.31 -9.34 -13.49
C LEU A 77 8.03 -10.59 -12.99
N GLY A 78 7.44 -11.25 -12.01
CA GLY A 78 7.98 -12.50 -11.50
C GLY A 78 7.02 -13.20 -10.56
N HIS A 79 7.18 -14.50 -10.41
CA HIS A 79 6.47 -15.28 -9.40
C HIS A 79 6.90 -14.83 -7.99
N TRP A 80 6.04 -15.01 -7.01
CA TRP A 80 6.39 -14.77 -5.61
C TRP A 80 7.66 -15.52 -5.22
N ARG A 81 8.55 -14.85 -4.49
CA ARG A 81 9.84 -15.39 -4.04
C ARG A 81 10.85 -15.67 -5.17
N SER A 82 10.69 -15.07 -6.33
CA SER A 82 11.63 -15.18 -7.46
C SER A 82 12.75 -14.12 -7.49
N GLY A 83 12.82 -13.25 -6.48
CA GLY A 83 13.86 -12.22 -6.37
C GLY A 83 13.50 -10.87 -6.99
N THR A 84 12.23 -10.61 -7.29
CA THR A 84 11.75 -9.31 -7.83
C THR A 84 12.16 -8.13 -6.95
N THR A 85 12.08 -8.25 -5.62
CA THR A 85 12.56 -7.22 -4.68
C THR A 85 14.05 -6.91 -4.85
N PHE A 86 14.89 -7.93 -5.08
CA PHE A 86 16.31 -7.73 -5.31
C PHE A 86 16.56 -6.96 -6.61
N VAL A 87 15.91 -7.36 -7.70
CA VAL A 87 16.00 -6.68 -9.00
C VAL A 87 15.52 -5.23 -8.87
N HIS A 88 14.38 -5.01 -8.19
CA HIS A 88 13.86 -3.66 -7.94
C HIS A 88 14.87 -2.79 -7.18
N ASN A 89 15.48 -3.31 -6.11
CA ASN A 89 16.51 -2.59 -5.37
C ASN A 89 17.73 -2.26 -6.24
N VAL A 90 18.18 -3.17 -7.11
CA VAL A 90 19.30 -2.92 -8.02
C VAL A 90 18.97 -1.80 -9.01
N LEU A 91 17.80 -1.86 -9.65
CA LEU A 91 17.36 -0.82 -10.59
C LEU A 91 17.17 0.54 -9.93
N ALA A 92 16.68 0.57 -8.69
CA ALA A 92 16.48 1.81 -7.94
C ALA A 92 17.78 2.56 -7.60
N HIS A 93 18.96 1.94 -7.77
CA HIS A 93 20.24 2.64 -7.66
C HIS A 93 20.55 3.52 -8.89
N ASP A 94 19.91 3.25 -10.02
CA ASP A 94 20.03 4.10 -11.19
C ASP A 94 19.08 5.29 -11.07
N LYS A 95 19.63 6.50 -11.07
CA LYS A 95 18.89 7.78 -10.92
C LYS A 95 17.92 8.08 -12.06
N HIS A 96 17.99 7.34 -13.17
CA HIS A 96 17.05 7.50 -14.28
C HIS A 96 15.68 6.87 -13.98
N PHE A 97 15.63 5.93 -13.02
CA PHE A 97 14.38 5.28 -12.60
C PHE A 97 13.79 5.96 -11.36
N GLY A 98 12.52 6.32 -11.46
CA GLY A 98 11.70 6.62 -10.29
C GLY A 98 11.12 5.33 -9.70
N TYR A 99 10.94 5.30 -8.39
CA TYR A 99 10.31 4.17 -7.70
C TYR A 99 9.47 4.66 -6.51
N THR A 100 8.55 3.82 -6.09
CA THR A 100 7.73 4.09 -4.90
C THR A 100 8.45 3.58 -3.66
N THR A 101 8.61 4.45 -2.66
CA THR A 101 9.27 4.07 -1.39
C THR A 101 8.30 3.37 -0.44
N THR A 102 8.85 2.61 0.52
CA THR A 102 8.07 1.96 1.59
C THR A 102 7.17 2.97 2.32
N TYR A 103 7.66 4.18 2.60
CA TYR A 103 6.84 5.25 3.16
C TYR A 103 5.65 5.61 2.27
N GLN A 104 5.89 5.79 0.97
CA GLN A 104 4.85 6.21 0.01
C GLN A 104 3.79 5.12 -0.18
N THR A 105 4.17 3.84 -0.10
CA THR A 105 3.21 2.74 -0.18
C THR A 105 2.31 2.66 1.05
N VAL A 106 2.83 2.97 2.23
CA VAL A 106 2.01 2.98 3.46
C VAL A 106 1.14 4.24 3.55
N PHE A 107 1.65 5.41 3.14
CA PHE A 107 0.93 6.68 3.20
C PHE A 107 0.76 7.36 1.83
N PRO A 108 0.05 6.74 0.87
CA PRO A 108 -0.06 7.27 -0.48
C PRO A 108 -0.75 8.64 -0.54
N HIS A 109 -1.68 8.91 0.37
CA HIS A 109 -2.37 10.19 0.46
C HIS A 109 -1.56 11.30 1.17
N MET A 110 -0.36 10.98 1.69
CA MET A 110 0.56 11.90 2.37
C MET A 110 1.97 11.81 1.79
N MET A 111 2.11 11.45 0.52
CA MET A 111 3.40 11.25 -0.13
C MET A 111 4.30 12.48 -0.09
N MET A 112 3.71 13.68 -0.19
CA MET A 112 4.44 14.94 -0.37
C MET A 112 4.29 15.89 0.81
N TRP A 113 3.11 15.91 1.46
CA TRP A 113 2.85 16.79 2.59
C TRP A 113 3.11 16.09 3.91
N GLY A 114 3.81 16.77 4.83
CA GLY A 114 4.11 16.21 6.16
C GLY A 114 5.11 15.05 6.16
N GLN A 115 5.71 14.75 5.02
CA GLN A 115 6.62 13.61 4.83
C GLN A 115 7.67 13.44 5.94
N PRO A 116 8.42 14.48 6.39
CA PRO A 116 9.44 14.30 7.42
C PRO A 116 8.89 13.79 8.75
N MET A 117 7.71 14.27 9.13
CA MET A 117 7.04 13.86 10.38
C MET A 117 6.53 12.43 10.28
N PHE A 118 5.82 12.09 9.21
CA PHE A 118 5.27 10.75 9.02
C PHE A 118 6.37 9.70 8.83
N LYS A 119 7.43 10.00 8.06
CA LYS A 119 8.61 9.13 7.91
C LYS A 119 9.26 8.83 9.25
N LYS A 120 9.50 9.86 10.08
CA LYS A 120 10.11 9.69 11.40
C LYS A 120 9.25 8.80 12.31
N THR A 121 7.95 9.03 12.32
CA THR A 121 7.01 8.20 13.10
C THR A 121 6.98 6.77 12.60
N MET A 122 6.95 6.57 11.27
CA MET A 122 6.98 5.24 10.67
C MET A 122 8.29 4.51 10.96
N ALA A 123 9.44 5.16 10.81
CA ALA A 123 10.75 4.58 11.11
C ALA A 123 10.87 4.15 12.57
N TRP A 124 10.27 4.89 13.50
CA TRP A 124 10.25 4.51 14.91
C TRP A 124 9.38 3.29 15.21
N LEU A 125 8.30 3.09 14.45
CA LEU A 125 7.37 1.97 14.66
C LEU A 125 7.74 0.72 13.85
N MET A 126 8.53 0.87 12.79
CA MET A 126 8.83 -0.19 11.84
C MET A 126 9.99 -1.07 12.34
N PRO A 127 9.91 -2.40 12.19
CA PRO A 127 11.04 -3.27 12.48
C PRO A 127 12.16 -3.07 11.44
N ASP A 128 13.42 -3.28 11.84
CA ASP A 128 14.59 -3.13 10.97
C ASP A 128 14.62 -4.15 9.82
N LYS A 129 13.93 -5.27 9.99
CA LYS A 129 13.92 -6.37 9.01
C LYS A 129 12.52 -6.88 8.73
N ARG A 130 12.30 -7.25 7.48
CA ARG A 130 11.05 -7.86 7.02
C ARG A 130 10.90 -9.26 7.64
N PRO A 131 9.78 -9.54 8.34
CA PRO A 131 9.57 -10.83 9.01
C PRO A 131 9.57 -12.05 8.09
N THR A 132 9.23 -11.88 6.80
CA THR A 132 9.07 -12.98 5.84
C THR A 132 10.37 -13.49 5.25
N ASP A 133 11.41 -12.66 5.14
CA ASP A 133 12.65 -12.99 4.45
C ASP A 133 13.91 -12.35 5.03
N ASN A 134 13.77 -11.70 6.17
CA ASN A 134 14.87 -11.06 6.89
C ASN A 134 15.62 -9.96 6.08
N MET A 135 15.02 -9.49 4.97
CA MET A 135 15.56 -8.35 4.23
C MET A 135 15.43 -7.06 5.04
N GLU A 136 16.38 -6.14 4.84
CA GLU A 136 16.33 -4.80 5.44
C GLU A 136 15.01 -4.10 5.10
N LEU A 137 14.43 -3.47 6.09
CA LEU A 137 13.20 -2.70 5.96
C LEU A 137 13.47 -1.26 6.38
N ASN A 138 13.37 -0.34 5.44
CA ASN A 138 13.61 1.08 5.65
C ASN A 138 12.52 1.88 4.90
N VAL A 139 12.19 3.03 5.45
CA VAL A 139 11.13 3.92 4.90
C VAL A 139 11.44 4.44 3.50
N ASP A 140 12.71 4.50 3.12
CA ASP A 140 13.19 5.02 1.83
C ASP A 140 13.54 3.94 0.81
N LEU A 141 13.51 2.66 1.19
CA LEU A 141 13.74 1.56 0.25
C LEU A 141 12.56 1.38 -0.72
N PRO A 142 12.85 0.92 -1.95
CA PRO A 142 11.82 0.58 -2.92
C PRO A 142 10.81 -0.43 -2.38
N GLN A 143 9.56 -0.27 -2.75
CA GLN A 143 8.48 -1.18 -2.39
C GLN A 143 7.51 -1.34 -3.56
N GLU A 144 6.81 -2.46 -3.59
CA GLU A 144 5.81 -2.78 -4.62
C GLU A 144 4.66 -1.76 -4.59
N GLU A 145 4.32 -1.22 -5.75
CA GLU A 145 3.26 -0.21 -5.94
C GLU A 145 1.89 -0.73 -5.52
N GLU A 146 1.68 -2.05 -5.59
CA GLU A 146 0.45 -2.72 -5.16
C GLU A 146 0.06 -2.37 -3.72
N PHE A 147 1.03 -2.19 -2.81
CA PHE A 147 0.75 -1.74 -1.44
C PHE A 147 0.22 -0.32 -1.38
N ALA A 148 0.66 0.58 -2.28
CA ALA A 148 0.11 1.93 -2.38
C ALA A 148 -1.31 1.88 -2.90
N LEU A 149 -1.53 1.12 -3.97
CA LEU A 149 -2.82 1.00 -4.65
C LEU A 149 -3.88 0.37 -3.75
N SER A 150 -3.53 -0.64 -2.95
CA SER A 150 -4.44 -1.23 -1.95
C SER A 150 -4.88 -0.22 -0.87
N ASN A 151 -4.05 0.77 -0.54
CA ASN A 151 -4.41 1.87 0.35
C ASN A 151 -5.23 2.98 -0.35
N MET A 152 -5.28 3.00 -1.68
CA MET A 152 -5.99 4.02 -2.46
C MET A 152 -7.37 3.58 -2.93
N MET A 153 -7.58 2.28 -3.13
CA MET A 153 -8.85 1.72 -3.63
C MET A 153 -9.11 0.31 -3.12
N PRO A 154 -10.39 -0.08 -2.91
CA PRO A 154 -10.75 -1.37 -2.31
C PRO A 154 -10.83 -2.49 -3.37
N CYS A 155 -9.78 -2.67 -4.17
CA CYS A 155 -9.74 -3.58 -5.31
C CYS A 155 -8.44 -4.38 -5.39
N SER A 156 -7.77 -4.62 -4.27
CA SER A 156 -6.49 -5.33 -4.25
C SER A 156 -6.61 -6.72 -3.64
N TYR A 157 -5.87 -7.69 -4.22
CA TYR A 157 -5.68 -8.98 -3.58
C TYR A 157 -5.02 -8.82 -2.21
N TYR A 158 -4.16 -7.82 -2.02
CA TYR A 158 -3.45 -7.56 -0.75
C TYR A 158 -4.36 -7.13 0.41
N ASP A 159 -5.65 -6.86 0.17
CA ASP A 159 -6.64 -6.64 1.23
C ASP A 159 -6.77 -7.85 2.16
N PHE A 160 -6.32 -9.05 1.72
CA PHE A 160 -6.27 -10.26 2.57
C PHE A 160 -5.35 -10.09 3.80
N TRP A 161 -4.34 -9.21 3.74
CA TRP A 161 -3.51 -8.91 4.90
C TRP A 161 -4.30 -8.26 6.04
N PHE A 162 -5.39 -7.59 5.70
CA PHE A 162 -6.30 -6.99 6.68
C PHE A 162 -7.45 -7.93 7.05
N LEU A 163 -8.02 -8.62 6.07
CA LEU A 163 -9.16 -9.53 6.20
C LEU A 163 -8.80 -10.93 5.69
N PRO A 164 -7.95 -11.69 6.40
CA PRO A 164 -7.46 -12.99 5.92
C PRO A 164 -8.57 -14.03 5.73
N GLN A 165 -9.71 -13.87 6.40
CA GLN A 165 -10.87 -14.73 6.20
C GLN A 165 -11.46 -14.64 4.79
N ASN A 166 -11.21 -13.57 4.06
CA ASN A 166 -11.71 -13.34 2.70
C ASN A 166 -10.65 -13.64 1.62
N MET A 167 -9.52 -14.25 1.97
CA MET A 167 -8.39 -14.45 1.05
C MET A 167 -8.79 -15.15 -0.25
N LEU A 168 -9.64 -16.18 -0.18
CA LEU A 168 -10.09 -16.91 -1.37
C LEU A 168 -10.99 -16.06 -2.26
N GLU A 169 -11.89 -15.28 -1.67
CA GLU A 169 -12.73 -14.34 -2.40
C GLU A 169 -11.87 -13.28 -3.11
N TYR A 170 -10.88 -12.71 -2.43
CA TYR A 170 -9.97 -11.72 -3.03
C TYR A 170 -9.11 -12.35 -4.13
N CYS A 171 -8.69 -13.61 -3.97
CA CYS A 171 -8.01 -14.35 -5.01
C CYS A 171 -8.87 -14.47 -6.28
N ASP A 172 -10.11 -14.89 -6.14
CA ASP A 172 -11.03 -15.06 -7.28
C ASP A 172 -11.41 -13.73 -7.95
N ARG A 173 -11.51 -12.65 -7.18
CA ARG A 173 -11.87 -11.32 -7.70
C ARG A 173 -10.70 -10.55 -8.31
N PHE A 174 -9.52 -10.58 -7.68
CA PHE A 174 -8.45 -9.63 -7.98
C PHE A 174 -7.16 -10.28 -8.48
N LEU A 175 -6.99 -11.60 -8.30
CA LEU A 175 -5.83 -12.31 -8.79
C LEU A 175 -6.15 -13.17 -10.02
N THR A 176 -7.17 -14.02 -9.93
CA THR A 176 -7.56 -14.91 -11.05
C THR A 176 -8.65 -14.32 -11.95
N MET A 177 -9.23 -13.19 -11.57
CA MET A 177 -10.27 -12.45 -12.30
C MET A 177 -11.53 -13.28 -12.63
N LYS A 178 -11.80 -14.38 -11.93
CA LYS A 178 -12.97 -15.23 -12.17
C LYS A 178 -14.30 -14.51 -11.95
N THR A 179 -14.32 -13.58 -10.99
CA THR A 179 -15.49 -12.79 -10.62
C THR A 179 -15.17 -11.30 -10.65
N ALA A 180 -14.39 -10.87 -11.65
CA ALA A 180 -13.93 -9.50 -11.76
C ALA A 180 -15.10 -8.51 -11.93
N THR A 181 -15.05 -7.41 -11.19
CA THR A 181 -15.95 -6.27 -11.37
C THR A 181 -15.32 -5.24 -12.32
N PRO A 182 -16.10 -4.30 -12.91
CA PRO A 182 -15.53 -3.22 -13.71
C PRO A 182 -14.45 -2.41 -12.98
N GLU A 183 -14.60 -2.22 -11.67
CA GLU A 183 -13.60 -1.53 -10.84
C GLU A 183 -12.31 -2.35 -10.73
N ALA A 184 -12.39 -3.67 -10.56
CA ALA A 184 -11.24 -4.55 -10.52
C ALA A 184 -10.52 -4.60 -11.87
N VAL A 185 -11.25 -4.61 -12.97
CA VAL A 185 -10.66 -4.53 -14.32
C VAL A 185 -9.96 -3.18 -14.53
N SER A 186 -10.57 -2.08 -14.13
CA SER A 186 -9.93 -0.75 -14.17
C SER A 186 -8.65 -0.69 -13.34
N TYR A 187 -8.65 -1.33 -12.17
CA TYR A 187 -7.47 -1.42 -11.31
C TYR A 187 -6.30 -2.16 -11.99
N THR A 188 -6.56 -3.28 -12.66
CA THR A 188 -5.52 -4.01 -13.39
C THR A 188 -4.93 -3.20 -14.54
N HIS A 189 -5.72 -2.36 -15.19
CA HIS A 189 -5.21 -1.43 -16.20
C HIS A 189 -4.31 -0.33 -15.64
N LEU A 190 -4.41 -0.01 -14.35
CA LEU A 190 -3.51 0.91 -13.68
C LEU A 190 -2.19 0.24 -13.25
N THR A 191 -2.24 -1.06 -12.95
CA THR A 191 -1.10 -1.82 -12.42
C THR A 191 -0.32 -2.58 -13.49
N LEU A 192 -0.99 -2.99 -14.58
CA LEU A 192 -0.37 -3.71 -15.69
C LEU A 192 -0.69 -3.01 -17.01
N PRO A 193 0.30 -2.64 -17.82
CA PRO A 193 0.02 -2.15 -19.15
C PRO A 193 -0.59 -3.30 -19.96
N THR A 194 -1.77 -3.07 -20.50
CA THR A 194 -2.30 -3.92 -21.54
C THR A 194 -1.58 -3.56 -22.83
N THR A 195 -0.74 -4.46 -23.30
CA THR A 195 -0.24 -4.45 -24.68
C THR A 195 -1.39 -4.71 -25.64
#